data_ece86afd82be67086fe8fc18e65e3644
#
_entry.id   ece86afd82be67086fe8fc18e65e3644
#
_cell.length_a   1.000
_cell.length_b   1.000
_cell.length_c   1.000
_cell.angle_alpha   90.00
_cell.angle_beta   90.00
_cell.angle_gamma   90.00
#
_symmetry.space_group_name_H-M   'P 1'
#
loop_
_entity.id
_entity.type
_entity.pdbx_description
1 polymer ?
#
loop_
_entity_poly.entity_id
_entity_poly.type
_entity_poly.pdbx_seq_one_letter_code
_entity_poly.pdbx_strand_id
1 'polypeptide(L)'
;MRLSLHFIALCLALSPMVAAAEPISWSRYQVPETGAAVDIPTSIFSEQAGKPEAGYGGRFLTSDRRADLTVQSVPNDAGFSPAVFLARKNPPRDIVYKRVTPRFFVVSSFSKGKIWYNRCNFAGRFINCVLINYPAAEKRQWDGVVTRISDTLASR
;
A
#
# COMPACT_ATOMS: atom_id res chain seq x y z
N MET A 1 -78.19 -4.31 7.53
CA MET A 1 -76.98 -4.98 8.04
C MET A 1 -75.85 -4.65 7.08
N ARG A 2 -74.95 -3.65 7.41
CA ARG A 2 -73.88 -3.21 6.56
C ARG A 2 -72.58 -3.78 7.16
N LEU A 3 -71.92 -4.68 6.44
CA LEU A 3 -70.56 -5.21 6.80
C LEU A 3 -69.50 -4.22 6.32
N SER A 4 -68.76 -3.61 7.25
CA SER A 4 -67.62 -2.82 6.96
C SER A 4 -66.36 -3.72 6.94
N LEU A 5 -65.77 -3.91 5.76
CA LEU A 5 -64.46 -4.57 5.59
C LEU A 5 -63.38 -3.59 5.95
N HIS A 6 -62.61 -3.84 7.01
CA HIS A 6 -61.41 -3.11 7.34
C HIS A 6 -60.20 -3.78 6.63
N PHE A 7 -59.62 -3.09 5.64
CA PHE A 7 -58.36 -3.46 5.04
C PHE A 7 -57.24 -3.03 5.98
N ILE A 8 -56.55 -3.97 6.58
CA ILE A 8 -55.28 -3.72 7.31
C ILE A 8 -54.17 -3.74 6.29
N ALA A 9 -53.61 -2.57 5.98
CA ALA A 9 -52.42 -2.45 5.16
C ALA A 9 -51.17 -2.79 6.01
N LEU A 10 -50.54 -3.93 5.74
CA LEU A 10 -49.29 -4.34 6.36
C LEU A 10 -48.14 -3.67 5.64
N CYS A 11 -47.63 -2.57 6.19
CA CYS A 11 -46.41 -1.92 5.71
C CYS A 11 -45.17 -2.76 6.13
N LEU A 12 -44.61 -3.55 5.20
CA LEU A 12 -43.27 -4.13 5.38
C LEU A 12 -42.25 -3.02 5.29
N ALA A 13 -41.65 -2.65 6.42
CA ALA A 13 -40.48 -1.78 6.47
C ALA A 13 -39.25 -2.58 6.02
N LEU A 14 -38.77 -2.35 4.77
CA LEU A 14 -37.46 -2.80 4.34
C LEU A 14 -36.41 -1.91 5.02
N SER A 15 -35.77 -2.42 6.08
CA SER A 15 -34.58 -1.80 6.65
C SER A 15 -33.40 -2.00 5.70
N PRO A 16 -32.69 -0.95 5.26
CA PRO A 16 -31.49 -1.11 4.48
C PRO A 16 -30.41 -1.79 5.35
N MET A 17 -29.96 -2.96 4.94
CA MET A 17 -28.81 -3.63 5.51
C MET A 17 -27.57 -2.84 5.10
N VAL A 18 -27.03 -2.00 6.00
CA VAL A 18 -25.72 -1.37 5.81
C VAL A 18 -24.67 -2.48 5.95
N ALA A 19 -24.11 -2.91 4.83
CA ALA A 19 -22.99 -3.82 4.84
C ALA A 19 -21.80 -3.11 5.52
N ALA A 20 -21.42 -3.56 6.71
CA ALA A 20 -20.19 -3.10 7.36
C ALA A 20 -19.01 -3.55 6.50
N ALA A 21 -18.11 -2.61 6.18
CA ALA A 21 -16.87 -2.94 5.47
C ALA A 21 -16.07 -3.93 6.33
N GLU A 22 -15.63 -5.03 5.73
CA GLU A 22 -14.78 -6.01 6.41
C GLU A 22 -13.49 -5.36 6.91
N PRO A 23 -13.05 -5.64 8.14
CA PRO A 23 -11.84 -5.06 8.69
C PRO A 23 -10.62 -5.54 7.89
N ILE A 24 -9.67 -4.63 7.63
CA ILE A 24 -8.42 -4.96 6.93
C ILE A 24 -7.57 -5.85 7.82
N SER A 25 -7.22 -7.04 7.32
CA SER A 25 -6.30 -7.97 7.98
C SER A 25 -4.86 -7.58 7.66
N TRP A 26 -4.01 -7.49 8.69
CA TRP A 26 -2.61 -7.10 8.59
C TRP A 26 -1.69 -8.21 9.07
N SER A 27 -0.56 -8.39 8.40
CA SER A 27 0.48 -9.33 8.81
C SER A 27 1.86 -8.68 8.73
N ARG A 28 2.74 -9.01 9.67
CA ARG A 28 4.13 -8.56 9.64
C ARG A 28 4.91 -9.40 8.63
N TYR A 29 5.34 -8.77 7.53
CA TYR A 29 6.26 -9.37 6.57
C TYR A 29 7.68 -9.02 6.96
N GLN A 30 8.56 -10.02 6.95
CA GLN A 30 9.99 -9.85 7.22
C GLN A 30 10.80 -10.39 6.04
N VAL A 31 11.81 -9.63 5.62
CA VAL A 31 12.81 -10.05 4.64
C VAL A 31 13.83 -10.92 5.36
N PRO A 32 13.89 -12.24 5.12
CA PRO A 32 14.71 -13.15 5.92
C PRO A 32 16.20 -12.81 5.91
N GLU A 33 16.71 -12.37 4.75
CA GLU A 33 18.13 -12.13 4.51
C GLU A 33 18.64 -10.86 5.20
N THR A 34 17.78 -9.89 5.48
CA THR A 34 18.20 -8.58 5.99
C THR A 34 17.54 -8.17 7.29
N GLY A 35 16.46 -8.85 7.67
CA GLY A 35 15.67 -8.53 8.84
C GLY A 35 14.79 -7.30 8.70
N ALA A 36 14.79 -6.63 7.54
CA ALA A 36 13.84 -5.56 7.26
C ALA A 36 12.41 -6.08 7.37
N ALA A 37 11.51 -5.28 7.91
CA ALA A 37 10.15 -5.73 8.15
C ALA A 37 9.14 -4.60 7.94
N VAL A 38 7.91 -4.98 7.56
CA VAL A 38 6.82 -4.05 7.27
C VAL A 38 5.46 -4.73 7.49
N ASP A 39 4.45 -3.99 7.90
CA ASP A 39 3.08 -4.51 7.94
C ASP A 39 2.46 -4.50 6.55
N ILE A 40 1.93 -5.64 6.13
CA ILE A 40 1.23 -5.81 4.84
C ILE A 40 -0.25 -6.09 5.09
N PRO A 41 -1.17 -5.36 4.43
CA PRO A 41 -2.59 -5.66 4.48
C PRO A 41 -2.91 -6.87 3.61
N THR A 42 -2.92 -8.07 4.21
CA THR A 42 -3.06 -9.34 3.51
C THR A 42 -4.44 -9.57 2.90
N SER A 43 -5.47 -8.89 3.41
CA SER A 43 -6.81 -8.88 2.78
C SER A 43 -6.87 -8.03 1.51
N ILE A 44 -5.90 -7.13 1.29
CA ILE A 44 -5.80 -6.29 0.09
C ILE A 44 -4.79 -6.89 -0.90
N PHE A 45 -3.56 -7.11 -0.44
CA PHE A 45 -2.50 -7.73 -1.23
C PHE A 45 -2.49 -9.24 -0.98
N SER A 46 -3.43 -9.94 -1.60
CA SER A 46 -3.70 -11.36 -1.36
C SER A 46 -2.88 -12.31 -2.23
N GLU A 47 -2.27 -11.81 -3.32
CA GLU A 47 -1.49 -12.62 -4.25
C GLU A 47 0.00 -12.32 -4.11
N GLN A 48 0.82 -13.37 -3.91
CA GLN A 48 2.27 -13.26 -4.00
C GLN A 48 2.71 -13.30 -5.48
N ALA A 49 3.56 -12.35 -5.88
CA ALA A 49 4.02 -12.18 -7.25
C ALA A 49 5.54 -12.37 -7.40
N GLY A 50 6.14 -13.16 -6.50
CA GLY A 50 7.56 -13.52 -6.56
C GLY A 50 8.49 -12.50 -5.90
N LYS A 51 9.75 -12.47 -6.38
CA LYS A 51 10.81 -11.61 -5.84
C LYS A 51 10.82 -10.22 -6.50
N PRO A 52 11.39 -9.19 -5.84
CA PRO A 52 11.68 -7.93 -6.49
C PRO A 52 12.74 -8.09 -7.58
N GLU A 53 12.84 -7.11 -8.49
CA GLU A 53 13.83 -7.14 -9.59
C GLU A 53 15.30 -7.12 -9.11
N ALA A 54 15.55 -6.54 -7.94
CA ALA A 54 16.88 -6.49 -7.33
C ALA A 54 16.81 -6.65 -5.82
N GLY A 55 17.85 -7.25 -5.22
CA GLY A 55 17.96 -7.47 -3.78
C GLY A 55 17.04 -8.56 -3.27
N TYR A 56 16.56 -8.37 -2.05
CA TYR A 56 15.76 -9.34 -1.28
C TYR A 56 14.37 -8.78 -1.02
N GLY A 57 13.40 -9.66 -0.78
CA GLY A 57 12.04 -9.27 -0.40
C GLY A 57 10.96 -9.97 -1.22
N GLY A 58 9.81 -9.31 -1.40
CA GLY A 58 8.65 -9.88 -2.06
C GLY A 58 7.82 -8.85 -2.81
N ARG A 59 7.05 -9.35 -3.78
CA ARG A 59 6.06 -8.60 -4.54
C ARG A 59 4.68 -9.18 -4.27
N PHE A 60 3.70 -8.31 -4.14
CA PHE A 60 2.33 -8.65 -3.80
C PHE A 60 1.37 -7.88 -4.70
N LEU A 61 0.26 -8.51 -5.07
CA LEU A 61 -0.77 -7.94 -5.91
C LEU A 61 -2.12 -7.98 -5.22
N THR A 62 -2.98 -7.02 -5.55
CA THR A 62 -4.41 -7.15 -5.30
C THR A 62 -5.00 -8.22 -6.22
N SER A 63 -6.10 -8.86 -5.82
CA SER A 63 -6.77 -9.91 -6.62
C SER A 63 -7.22 -9.43 -8.00
N ASP A 64 -7.58 -8.15 -8.13
CA ASP A 64 -7.92 -7.50 -9.39
C ASP A 64 -6.69 -6.98 -10.17
N ARG A 65 -5.48 -7.11 -9.60
CA ARG A 65 -4.19 -6.69 -10.14
C ARG A 65 -4.08 -5.21 -10.50
N ARG A 66 -4.97 -4.37 -9.95
CA ARG A 66 -4.92 -2.92 -10.18
C ARG A 66 -3.92 -2.20 -9.31
N ALA A 67 -3.53 -2.81 -8.19
CA ALA A 67 -2.50 -2.31 -7.30
C ALA A 67 -1.44 -3.38 -7.02
N ASP A 68 -0.22 -2.92 -6.75
CA ASP A 68 0.91 -3.75 -6.37
C ASP A 68 1.73 -3.13 -5.24
N LEU A 69 2.34 -4.00 -4.45
CA LEU A 69 3.28 -3.66 -3.38
C LEU A 69 4.57 -4.45 -3.60
N THR A 70 5.70 -3.77 -3.64
CA THR A 70 7.02 -4.38 -3.57
C THR A 70 7.68 -3.99 -2.25
N VAL A 71 8.07 -4.98 -1.47
CA VAL A 71 8.98 -4.84 -0.33
C VAL A 71 10.36 -5.25 -0.80
N GLN A 72 11.32 -4.36 -0.71
CA GLN A 72 12.65 -4.55 -1.26
C GLN A 72 13.73 -4.13 -0.27
N SER A 73 14.77 -4.94 -0.13
CA SER A 73 15.97 -4.64 0.63
C SER A 73 17.19 -4.85 -0.26
N VAL A 74 17.93 -3.79 -0.54
CA VAL A 74 19.12 -3.86 -1.42
C VAL A 74 20.39 -3.46 -0.68
N PRO A 75 21.55 -4.13 -0.94
CA PRO A 75 22.82 -3.68 -0.41
C PRO A 75 23.15 -2.26 -0.87
N ASN A 76 23.74 -1.46 0.01
CA ASN A 76 24.22 -0.11 -0.31
C ASN A 76 25.76 -0.04 -0.29
N ASP A 77 26.40 -0.99 -0.95
CA ASP A 77 27.88 -1.07 -0.99
C ASP A 77 28.51 0.15 -1.65
N ALA A 78 27.79 0.82 -2.56
CA ALA A 78 28.22 2.06 -3.20
C ALA A 78 28.06 3.30 -2.32
N GLY A 79 27.49 3.19 -1.12
CA GLY A 79 27.30 4.31 -0.19
C GLY A 79 26.38 5.42 -0.71
N PHE A 80 25.35 5.08 -1.49
CA PHE A 80 24.41 6.07 -2.01
C PHE A 80 23.70 6.81 -0.88
N SER A 81 23.63 8.14 -1.02
CA SER A 81 22.71 8.94 -0.20
C SER A 81 21.25 8.76 -0.66
N PRO A 82 20.25 9.07 0.19
CA PRO A 82 18.85 9.03 -0.21
C PRO A 82 18.53 9.81 -1.47
N ALA A 83 19.14 10.98 -1.65
CA ALA A 83 18.92 11.82 -2.84
C ALA A 83 19.45 11.15 -4.12
N VAL A 84 20.66 10.58 -4.07
CA VAL A 84 21.29 9.89 -5.21
C VAL A 84 20.49 8.62 -5.56
N PHE A 85 20.11 7.85 -4.57
CA PHE A 85 19.33 6.63 -4.82
C PHE A 85 17.95 6.93 -5.38
N LEU A 86 17.26 7.98 -4.88
CA LEU A 86 15.99 8.43 -5.44
C LEU A 86 16.13 8.82 -6.92
N ALA A 87 17.17 9.56 -7.28
CA ALA A 87 17.41 9.93 -8.67
C ALA A 87 17.59 8.68 -9.58
N ARG A 88 18.27 7.64 -9.07
CA ARG A 88 18.42 6.35 -9.77
C ARG A 88 17.13 5.56 -9.92
N LYS A 89 16.18 5.71 -9.00
CA LYS A 89 14.83 5.13 -9.11
C LYS A 89 14.03 5.74 -10.26
N ASN A 90 14.45 6.89 -10.77
CA ASN A 90 13.81 7.59 -11.89
C ASN A 90 12.28 7.72 -11.70
N PRO A 91 11.82 8.38 -10.64
CA PRO A 91 10.39 8.51 -10.38
C PRO A 91 9.68 9.21 -11.52
N PRO A 92 8.38 8.93 -11.78
CA PRO A 92 7.58 9.67 -12.73
C PRO A 92 7.66 11.18 -12.47
N ARG A 93 7.63 11.99 -13.54
CA ARG A 93 7.87 13.44 -13.46
C ARG A 93 6.82 14.22 -12.68
N ASP A 94 5.57 13.77 -12.69
CA ASP A 94 4.45 14.44 -12.02
C ASP A 94 4.48 14.15 -10.51
N ILE A 95 5.47 14.73 -9.82
CA ILE A 95 5.67 14.57 -8.39
C ILE A 95 4.62 15.36 -7.63
N VAL A 96 3.80 14.67 -6.81
CA VAL A 96 2.77 15.26 -5.94
C VAL A 96 3.23 15.43 -4.51
N TYR A 97 4.21 14.64 -4.07
CA TYR A 97 4.85 14.77 -2.77
C TYR A 97 6.29 14.26 -2.81
N LYS A 98 7.19 14.98 -2.13
CA LYS A 98 8.60 14.57 -2.00
C LYS A 98 9.19 15.05 -0.68
N ARG A 99 9.81 14.14 0.05
CA ARG A 99 10.64 14.45 1.21
C ARG A 99 11.93 13.64 1.16
N VAL A 100 13.05 14.29 1.31
CA VAL A 100 14.38 13.67 1.36
C VAL A 100 15.10 14.14 2.60
N THR A 101 15.66 13.20 3.34
CA THR A 101 16.46 13.43 4.55
C THR A 101 17.77 12.64 4.45
N PRO A 102 18.73 12.80 5.36
CA PRO A 102 19.92 11.95 5.36
C PRO A 102 19.65 10.45 5.59
N ARG A 103 18.49 10.07 6.12
CA ARG A 103 18.17 8.69 6.50
C ARG A 103 17.05 8.04 5.69
N PHE A 104 16.27 8.81 4.97
CA PHE A 104 15.19 8.26 4.14
C PHE A 104 14.76 9.24 3.05
N PHE A 105 14.05 8.71 2.08
CA PHE A 105 13.19 9.53 1.24
C PHE A 105 11.78 8.94 1.16
N VAL A 106 10.83 9.82 0.86
CA VAL A 106 9.47 9.48 0.45
C VAL A 106 9.16 10.29 -0.79
N VAL A 107 8.59 9.66 -1.80
CA VAL A 107 8.11 10.33 -2.99
C VAL A 107 6.80 9.70 -3.44
N SER A 108 5.89 10.56 -3.89
CA SER A 108 4.64 10.15 -4.52
C SER A 108 4.52 10.89 -5.83
N SER A 109 4.28 10.17 -6.92
CA SER A 109 4.17 10.71 -8.27
C SER A 109 2.92 10.17 -8.95
N PHE A 110 2.41 10.92 -9.91
CA PHE A 110 1.31 10.48 -10.75
C PHE A 110 1.82 10.01 -12.10
N SER A 111 1.37 8.85 -12.56
CA SER A 111 1.68 8.33 -13.89
C SER A 111 0.61 7.37 -14.38
N LYS A 112 0.11 7.61 -15.60
CA LYS A 112 -0.83 6.70 -16.30
C LYS A 112 -2.03 6.26 -15.46
N GLY A 113 -2.67 7.22 -14.74
CA GLY A 113 -3.84 6.94 -13.89
C GLY A 113 -3.53 6.28 -12.55
N LYS A 114 -2.26 6.08 -12.21
CA LYS A 114 -1.82 5.50 -10.94
C LYS A 114 -0.99 6.48 -10.13
N ILE A 115 -1.02 6.31 -8.82
CA ILE A 115 -0.02 6.85 -7.91
C ILE A 115 1.14 5.84 -7.84
N TRP A 116 2.34 6.33 -8.07
CA TRP A 116 3.61 5.66 -7.80
C TRP A 116 4.13 6.21 -6.48
N TYR A 117 4.06 5.41 -5.42
CA TYR A 117 4.54 5.76 -4.09
C TYR A 117 5.80 4.96 -3.76
N ASN A 118 6.85 5.62 -3.31
CA ASN A 118 8.05 4.95 -2.86
C ASN A 118 8.60 5.58 -1.58
N ARG A 119 8.87 4.74 -0.58
CA ARG A 119 9.63 5.10 0.62
C ARG A 119 10.82 4.17 0.75
N CYS A 120 12.01 4.75 0.96
CA CYS A 120 13.23 3.99 1.25
C CYS A 120 13.89 4.53 2.52
N ASN A 121 14.13 3.65 3.48
CA ASN A 121 14.88 3.91 4.69
C ASN A 121 16.32 3.41 4.52
N PHE A 122 17.28 4.22 4.93
CA PHE A 122 18.72 3.92 4.84
C PHE A 122 19.21 3.52 6.23
N ALA A 123 19.55 2.25 6.42
CA ALA A 123 19.97 1.70 7.69
C ALA A 123 21.12 0.71 7.50
N GLY A 124 22.28 1.07 8.05
CA GLY A 124 23.48 0.23 7.95
C GLY A 124 23.86 -0.10 6.50
N ARG A 125 23.98 -1.39 6.20
CA ARG A 125 24.41 -1.90 4.89
C ARG A 125 23.29 -1.99 3.84
N PHE A 126 22.06 -1.75 4.22
CA PHE A 126 20.91 -1.96 3.34
C PHE A 126 20.06 -0.70 3.17
N ILE A 127 19.47 -0.59 2.00
CA ILE A 127 18.38 0.34 1.70
C ILE A 127 17.11 -0.49 1.66
N ASN A 128 16.18 -0.18 2.58
CA ASN A 128 14.92 -0.90 2.71
C ASN A 128 13.78 -0.05 2.18
N CYS A 129 13.06 -0.58 1.19
CA CYS A 129 12.05 0.17 0.45
C CYS A 129 10.70 -0.53 0.45
N VAL A 130 9.65 0.28 0.41
CA VAL A 130 8.33 -0.11 -0.08
C VAL A 130 8.02 0.72 -1.31
N LEU A 131 7.54 0.06 -2.36
CA LEU A 131 7.03 0.66 -3.59
C LEU A 131 5.59 0.19 -3.77
N ILE A 132 4.67 1.14 -3.89
CA ILE A 132 3.23 0.87 -3.98
C ILE A 132 2.68 1.60 -5.19
N ASN A 133 2.05 0.86 -6.10
CA ASN A 133 1.31 1.43 -7.22
C ASN A 133 -0.17 1.14 -7.03
N TYR A 134 -1.01 2.16 -7.13
CA TYR A 134 -2.45 2.02 -6.94
C TYR A 134 -3.22 3.05 -7.77
N PRO A 135 -4.53 2.80 -8.09
CA PRO A 135 -5.34 3.73 -8.88
C PRO A 135 -5.45 5.10 -8.23
N ALA A 136 -5.10 6.16 -8.96
CA ALA A 136 -5.15 7.53 -8.45
C ALA A 136 -6.58 7.98 -8.09
N ALA A 137 -7.59 7.47 -8.81
CA ALA A 137 -8.99 7.74 -8.52
C ALA A 137 -9.44 7.24 -7.13
N GLU A 138 -8.72 6.26 -6.57
CA GLU A 138 -9.01 5.64 -5.27
C GLU A 138 -8.12 6.16 -4.14
N LYS A 139 -7.37 7.25 -4.38
CA LYS A 139 -6.35 7.77 -3.45
C LYS A 139 -6.84 7.87 -2.01
N ARG A 140 -8.05 8.39 -1.78
CA ARG A 140 -8.61 8.54 -0.42
C ARG A 140 -8.74 7.21 0.32
N GLN A 141 -9.08 6.13 -0.38
CA GLN A 141 -9.21 4.79 0.19
C GLN A 141 -7.83 4.20 0.52
N TRP A 142 -6.83 4.56 -0.28
CA TRP A 142 -5.46 4.07 -0.13
C TRP A 142 -4.63 4.85 0.89
N ASP A 143 -4.95 6.11 1.20
CA ASP A 143 -4.12 6.97 2.05
C ASP A 143 -3.78 6.34 3.41
N GLY A 144 -4.78 5.77 4.11
CA GLY A 144 -4.55 5.09 5.39
C GLY A 144 -3.71 3.81 5.27
N VAL A 145 -3.94 3.04 4.21
CA VAL A 145 -3.20 1.80 3.91
C VAL A 145 -1.73 2.11 3.62
N VAL A 146 -1.47 3.05 2.71
CA VAL A 146 -0.11 3.46 2.33
C VAL A 146 0.64 4.05 3.51
N THR A 147 -0.03 4.89 4.32
CA THR A 147 0.56 5.47 5.54
C THR A 147 1.01 4.37 6.49
N ARG A 148 0.16 3.39 6.81
CA ARG A 148 0.54 2.31 7.74
C ARG A 148 1.67 1.45 7.19
N ILE A 149 1.62 1.04 5.92
CA ILE A 149 2.74 0.30 5.29
C ILE A 149 4.03 1.09 5.44
N SER A 150 3.99 2.39 5.09
CA SER A 150 5.13 3.29 5.12
C SER A 150 5.72 3.45 6.53
N ASP A 151 4.87 3.69 7.52
CA ASP A 151 5.30 3.98 8.90
C ASP A 151 5.80 2.75 9.64
N THR A 152 5.37 1.56 9.23
CA THR A 152 5.80 0.29 9.83
C THR A 152 7.07 -0.28 9.19
N LEU A 153 7.59 0.34 8.10
CA LEU A 153 8.85 -0.07 7.49
C LEU A 153 10.01 0.13 8.46
N ALA A 154 10.47 -0.97 9.04
CA ALA A 154 11.54 -1.02 10.00
C ALA A 154 12.80 -1.65 9.38
N SER A 155 13.95 -1.18 9.85
CA SER A 155 15.27 -1.72 9.54
C SER A 155 15.89 -2.23 10.85
N ARG A 156 16.52 -3.37 10.81
CA ARG A 156 17.35 -3.86 11.93
C ARG A 156 18.79 -3.44 11.73
#